data_3c0f7f80f8003093f634bc9983618573
#
_entry.id   3c0f7f80f8003093f634bc9983618573
#
_cell.length_a   1.000
_cell.length_b   1.000
_cell.length_c   1.000
_cell.angle_alpha   90.00
_cell.angle_beta   90.00
_cell.angle_gamma   90.00
#
_symmetry.space_group_name_H-M   'P 1'
#
loop_
_entity.id
_entity.type
_entity.pdbx_description
1 polymer ?
#
loop_
_entity_poly.entity_id
_entity_poly.type
_entity_poly.pdbx_seq_one_letter_code
_entity_poly.pdbx_strand_id
1 'polypeptide(L)'
;MNRLILKYAYPITFAILAVLAWVVYRIFSTGGSGLITFVVAAVLVWGLGTCAFLYFWPLMTYSAYERAIVRHGLGGDPIPVNTLYAVPTLSSPAASNASLLATGTNDVLYVGGLLDLSKGPQVLHVPDMASRYYSVQFTDPSDGTNFAYVGKRTTGTEAGDYLISGPGWKGTVSQGMTQISSPNNSVLVVGRVFVESDRDLPTAYGLAQQIQLTPLSHC
;
A
#
# COMPACT_ATOMS: atom_id res chain seq x y z
N MET A 1 -9.77 3.12 4.81
CA MET A 1 -10.10 4.38 4.11
C MET A 1 -11.46 4.24 3.43
N ASN A 2 -12.33 5.21 3.64
CA ASN A 2 -13.76 5.09 3.38
C ASN A 2 -14.07 4.88 1.89
N ARG A 3 -14.58 3.71 1.50
CA ARG A 3 -15.10 3.44 0.14
C ARG A 3 -16.12 4.49 -0.32
N LEU A 4 -16.75 5.20 0.62
CA LEU A 4 -17.61 6.35 0.39
C LEU A 4 -16.88 7.53 -0.26
N ILE A 5 -15.65 7.86 0.18
CA ILE A 5 -14.88 9.00 -0.36
C ILE A 5 -14.56 8.76 -1.83
N LEU A 6 -14.13 7.57 -2.20
CA LEU A 6 -13.83 7.21 -3.60
C LEU A 6 -15.08 7.18 -4.49
N LYS A 7 -16.22 6.72 -3.95
CA LYS A 7 -17.49 6.70 -4.69
C LYS A 7 -17.98 8.10 -5.05
N TYR A 8 -17.66 9.09 -4.22
CA TYR A 8 -18.09 10.48 -4.42
C TYR A 8 -16.99 11.39 -4.97
N ALA A 9 -15.71 10.96 -4.98
CA ALA A 9 -14.61 11.78 -5.49
C ALA A 9 -14.79 12.16 -6.96
N TYR A 10 -15.13 11.21 -7.83
CA TYR A 10 -15.38 11.47 -9.25
C TYR A 10 -16.55 12.44 -9.49
N PRO A 11 -17.77 12.20 -8.94
CA PRO A 11 -18.89 13.11 -9.16
C PRO A 11 -18.63 14.49 -8.55
N ILE A 12 -17.95 14.61 -7.42
CA ILE A 12 -17.60 15.90 -6.81
C ILE A 12 -16.61 16.65 -7.70
N THR A 13 -15.57 15.99 -8.20
CA THR A 13 -14.60 16.61 -9.12
C THR A 13 -15.26 17.09 -10.40
N PHE A 14 -16.14 16.28 -11.00
CA PHE A 14 -16.93 16.66 -12.18
C PHE A 14 -17.86 17.85 -11.89
N ALA A 15 -18.53 17.85 -10.73
CA ALA A 15 -19.39 18.95 -10.32
C ALA A 15 -18.60 20.27 -10.16
N ILE A 16 -17.42 20.22 -9.53
CA ILE A 16 -16.54 21.38 -9.39
C ILE A 16 -16.10 21.90 -10.76
N LEU A 17 -15.65 21.02 -11.66
CA LEU A 17 -15.25 21.40 -13.01
C LEU A 17 -16.41 22.00 -13.82
N ALA A 18 -17.61 21.45 -13.70
CA ALA A 18 -18.80 21.97 -14.35
C ALA A 18 -19.18 23.36 -13.83
N VAL A 19 -19.09 23.59 -12.52
CA VAL A 19 -19.34 24.91 -11.89
C VAL A 19 -18.28 25.92 -12.36
N LEU A 20 -17.01 25.53 -12.39
CA LEU A 20 -15.93 26.38 -12.88
C LEU A 20 -16.11 26.73 -14.36
N ALA A 21 -16.44 25.76 -15.22
CA ALA A 21 -16.74 26.00 -16.62
C ALA A 21 -17.94 26.95 -16.81
N TRP A 22 -18.98 26.79 -15.98
CA TRP A 22 -20.14 27.70 -16.00
C TRP A 22 -19.78 29.12 -15.54
N VAL A 23 -18.96 29.26 -14.48
CA VAL A 23 -18.47 30.58 -14.02
C VAL A 23 -17.64 31.25 -15.11
N VAL A 24 -16.71 30.55 -15.74
CA VAL A 24 -15.92 31.03 -16.85
C VAL A 24 -16.84 31.49 -18.00
N TYR A 25 -17.80 30.63 -18.41
CA TYR A 25 -18.78 30.97 -19.43
C TYR A 25 -19.58 32.24 -19.07
N ARG A 26 -20.05 32.39 -17.84
CA ARG A 26 -20.82 33.57 -17.37
C ARG A 26 -19.96 34.84 -17.41
N ILE A 27 -18.69 34.78 -17.00
CA ILE A 27 -17.75 35.90 -17.08
C ILE A 27 -17.58 36.36 -18.53
N PHE A 28 -17.45 35.42 -19.47
CA PHE A 28 -17.35 35.73 -20.91
C PHE A 28 -18.64 36.29 -21.49
N SER A 29 -19.79 35.78 -21.08
CA SER A 29 -21.10 36.17 -21.61
C SER A 29 -21.59 37.52 -21.13
N THR A 30 -21.05 38.05 -20.03
CA THR A 30 -21.46 39.35 -19.43
C THR A 30 -20.60 40.55 -19.87
N GLY A 31 -19.73 40.40 -20.89
CA GLY A 31 -19.00 41.51 -21.48
C GLY A 31 -17.90 42.11 -20.61
N GLY A 32 -17.40 41.34 -19.62
CA GLY A 32 -16.26 41.79 -18.80
C GLY A 32 -15.01 42.02 -19.64
N SER A 33 -14.24 43.04 -19.30
CA SER A 33 -13.05 43.50 -20.03
C SER A 33 -12.02 42.37 -20.25
N GLY A 34 -12.12 41.75 -21.34
CA GLY A 34 -11.39 40.77 -22.10
C GLY A 34 -10.24 40.03 -21.41
N LEU A 35 -9.05 40.54 -21.50
CA LEU A 35 -7.83 39.79 -21.19
C LEU A 35 -7.61 39.55 -19.69
N ILE A 36 -7.84 40.52 -18.84
CA ILE A 36 -7.61 40.45 -17.38
C ILE A 36 -8.56 39.41 -16.76
N THR A 37 -9.82 39.44 -17.12
CA THR A 37 -10.83 38.50 -16.63
C THR A 37 -10.54 37.07 -17.09
N PHE A 38 -10.05 36.92 -18.33
CA PHE A 38 -9.62 35.63 -18.85
C PHE A 38 -8.41 35.08 -18.07
N VAL A 39 -7.38 35.87 -17.86
CA VAL A 39 -6.18 35.49 -17.12
C VAL A 39 -6.51 35.11 -15.67
N VAL A 40 -7.33 35.91 -14.98
CA VAL A 40 -7.76 35.61 -13.61
C VAL A 40 -8.55 34.30 -13.56
N ALA A 41 -9.50 34.10 -14.47
CA ALA A 41 -10.28 32.86 -14.54
C ALA A 41 -9.38 31.65 -14.84
N ALA A 42 -8.44 31.77 -15.77
CA ALA A 42 -7.50 30.71 -16.11
C ALA A 42 -6.59 30.34 -14.93
N VAL A 43 -6.07 31.32 -14.19
CA VAL A 43 -5.26 31.10 -12.99
C VAL A 43 -6.07 30.40 -11.89
N LEU A 44 -7.31 30.82 -11.66
CA LEU A 44 -8.19 30.17 -10.68
C LEU A 44 -8.52 28.73 -11.06
N VAL A 45 -8.88 28.47 -12.31
CA VAL A 45 -9.16 27.11 -12.80
C VAL A 45 -7.92 26.22 -12.69
N TRP A 46 -6.76 26.75 -13.08
CA TRP A 46 -5.50 26.02 -12.97
C TRP A 46 -5.12 25.74 -11.51
N GLY A 47 -5.23 26.74 -10.62
CA GLY A 47 -4.93 26.59 -9.19
C GLY A 47 -5.84 25.56 -8.51
N LEU A 48 -7.15 25.69 -8.70
CA LEU A 48 -8.14 24.75 -8.14
C LEU A 48 -7.98 23.34 -8.74
N GLY A 49 -7.73 23.24 -10.03
CA GLY A 49 -7.45 21.98 -10.70
C GLY A 49 -6.20 21.30 -10.16
N THR A 50 -5.14 22.07 -9.92
CA THR A 50 -3.90 21.57 -9.30
C THR A 50 -4.14 21.10 -7.88
N CYS A 51 -4.85 21.85 -7.04
CA CYS A 51 -5.20 21.43 -5.68
C CYS A 51 -6.05 20.15 -5.68
N ALA A 52 -7.03 20.05 -6.56
CA ALA A 52 -7.85 18.86 -6.71
C ALA A 52 -7.01 17.67 -7.17
N PHE A 53 -6.13 17.86 -8.14
CA PHE A 53 -5.22 16.81 -8.62
C PHE A 53 -4.30 16.32 -7.50
N LEU A 54 -3.62 17.22 -6.78
CA LEU A 54 -2.71 16.85 -5.68
C LEU A 54 -3.43 16.11 -4.56
N TYR A 55 -4.69 16.45 -4.29
CA TYR A 55 -5.48 15.80 -3.27
C TYR A 55 -6.03 14.43 -3.70
N PHE A 56 -6.58 14.33 -4.91
CA PHE A 56 -7.28 13.11 -5.34
C PHE A 56 -6.37 12.10 -6.03
N TRP A 57 -5.28 12.53 -6.68
CA TRP A 57 -4.39 11.64 -7.41
C TRP A 57 -3.77 10.53 -6.53
N PRO A 58 -3.22 10.80 -5.33
CA PRO A 58 -2.70 9.75 -4.46
C PRO A 58 -3.77 8.73 -4.08
N LEU A 59 -4.99 9.19 -3.76
CA LEU A 59 -6.12 8.34 -3.40
C LEU A 59 -6.54 7.41 -4.55
N MET A 60 -6.57 7.94 -5.76
CA MET A 60 -6.93 7.17 -6.96
C MET A 60 -5.85 6.15 -7.32
N THR A 61 -4.59 6.58 -7.27
CA THR A 61 -3.44 5.72 -7.57
C THR A 61 -3.35 4.58 -6.58
N TYR A 62 -3.51 4.87 -5.28
CA TYR A 62 -3.48 3.85 -4.26
C TYR A 62 -4.61 2.82 -4.43
N SER A 63 -5.85 3.27 -4.65
CA SER A 63 -6.95 2.33 -4.86
C SER A 63 -6.84 1.52 -6.16
N ALA A 64 -6.16 2.06 -7.17
CA ALA A 64 -5.83 1.31 -8.38
C ALA A 64 -4.76 0.24 -8.08
N TYR A 65 -3.74 0.61 -7.30
CA TYR A 65 -2.67 -0.30 -6.86
C TYR A 65 -3.20 -1.44 -5.98
N GLU A 66 -4.04 -1.13 -4.99
CA GLU A 66 -4.71 -2.12 -4.14
C GLU A 66 -5.51 -3.14 -4.99
N ARG A 67 -6.31 -2.64 -5.94
CA ARG A 67 -7.06 -3.51 -6.87
C ARG A 67 -6.15 -4.34 -7.77
N ALA A 68 -5.02 -3.79 -8.18
CA ALA A 68 -4.07 -4.50 -9.01
C ALA A 68 -3.40 -5.65 -8.24
N ILE A 69 -2.99 -5.43 -6.98
CA ILE A 69 -2.44 -6.49 -6.12
C ILE A 69 -3.47 -7.61 -5.91
N VAL A 70 -4.71 -7.26 -5.57
CA VAL A 70 -5.74 -8.27 -5.30
C VAL A 70 -6.13 -9.05 -6.56
N ARG A 71 -6.13 -8.42 -7.74
CA ARG A 71 -6.59 -9.05 -9.00
C ARG A 71 -5.49 -9.72 -9.79
N HIS A 72 -4.31 -9.14 -9.81
CA HIS A 72 -3.19 -9.59 -10.65
C HIS A 72 -2.01 -10.12 -9.83
N GLY A 73 -2.01 -9.89 -8.51
CA GLY A 73 -0.95 -10.34 -7.61
C GLY A 73 0.40 -9.68 -7.87
N LEU A 74 1.41 -10.16 -7.17
CA LEU A 74 2.81 -9.75 -7.35
C LEU A 74 3.55 -10.66 -8.33
N GLY A 75 3.02 -11.85 -8.62
CA GLY A 75 3.61 -12.86 -9.51
C GLY A 75 2.71 -13.31 -10.66
N GLY A 76 1.58 -12.62 -10.89
CA GLY A 76 0.62 -12.95 -11.94
C GLY A 76 -0.66 -13.63 -11.45
N ASP A 77 -0.67 -14.15 -10.22
CA ASP A 77 -1.85 -14.77 -9.61
C ASP A 77 -2.48 -13.84 -8.56
N PRO A 78 -3.83 -13.79 -8.45
CA PRO A 78 -4.52 -12.98 -7.47
C PRO A 78 -4.06 -13.29 -6.03
N ILE A 79 -3.82 -12.24 -5.23
CA ILE A 79 -3.49 -12.38 -3.82
C ILE A 79 -4.71 -11.97 -2.99
N PRO A 80 -5.36 -12.90 -2.26
CA PRO A 80 -6.45 -12.55 -1.36
C PRO A 80 -5.99 -11.58 -0.26
N VAL A 81 -6.88 -10.71 0.18
CA VAL A 81 -6.64 -9.85 1.34
C VAL A 81 -6.36 -10.72 2.57
N ASN A 82 -5.47 -10.27 3.44
CA ASN A 82 -4.97 -11.00 4.60
C ASN A 82 -4.16 -12.26 4.25
N THR A 83 -3.53 -12.25 3.07
CA THR A 83 -2.59 -13.29 2.63
C THR A 83 -1.31 -12.63 2.14
N LEU A 84 -0.16 -13.26 2.41
CA LEU A 84 1.13 -12.85 1.85
C LEU A 84 1.53 -13.82 0.73
N TYR A 85 2.11 -13.25 -0.30
CA TYR A 85 2.66 -14.00 -1.42
C TYR A 85 4.17 -13.75 -1.53
N ALA A 86 4.96 -14.84 -1.53
CA ALA A 86 6.39 -14.77 -1.76
C ALA A 86 6.66 -14.89 -3.27
N VAL A 87 7.33 -13.91 -3.85
CA VAL A 87 7.71 -13.91 -5.26
C VAL A 87 8.87 -14.89 -5.46
N PRO A 88 8.77 -15.90 -6.36
CA PRO A 88 9.76 -16.97 -6.47
C PRO A 88 11.06 -16.55 -7.15
N THR A 89 11.08 -15.38 -7.79
CA THR A 89 12.22 -14.89 -8.59
C THR A 89 12.65 -13.51 -8.15
N LEU A 90 13.93 -13.20 -8.37
CA LEU A 90 14.44 -11.85 -8.17
C LEU A 90 13.77 -10.89 -9.17
N SER A 91 13.35 -9.73 -8.70
CA SER A 91 12.75 -8.68 -9.54
C SER A 91 13.82 -7.90 -10.26
N SER A 92 14.51 -8.55 -11.22
CA SER A 92 15.50 -7.86 -12.04
C SER A 92 14.82 -6.98 -13.10
N PRO A 93 15.45 -5.89 -13.56
CA PRO A 93 14.93 -5.07 -14.67
C PRO A 93 14.74 -5.85 -15.97
N ALA A 94 15.42 -6.98 -16.12
CA ALA A 94 15.30 -7.88 -17.28
C ALA A 94 14.12 -8.88 -17.14
N ALA A 95 13.51 -9.01 -15.97
CA ALA A 95 12.33 -9.84 -15.78
C ALA A 95 11.15 -9.18 -16.51
N SER A 96 10.60 -9.88 -17.50
CA SER A 96 9.49 -9.41 -18.35
C SER A 96 8.19 -9.14 -17.59
N ASN A 97 8.08 -9.62 -16.37
CA ASN A 97 6.98 -9.33 -15.45
C ASN A 97 7.44 -8.18 -14.54
N ALA A 98 7.33 -6.94 -15.07
CA ALA A 98 7.45 -5.76 -14.23
C ALA A 98 6.47 -5.92 -13.06
N SER A 99 7.02 -6.36 -11.92
CA SER A 99 6.22 -6.51 -10.72
C SER A 99 5.63 -5.15 -10.38
N LEU A 100 4.46 -5.13 -9.77
CA LEU A 100 3.85 -3.93 -9.20
C LEU A 100 4.78 -3.23 -8.18
N LEU A 101 5.89 -3.86 -7.85
CA LEU A 101 6.97 -3.32 -7.04
C LEU A 101 7.87 -2.45 -7.90
N ALA A 102 7.92 -1.17 -7.59
CA ALA A 102 8.49 -0.10 -8.41
C ALA A 102 10.01 -0.17 -8.64
N THR A 103 10.72 -1.07 -7.98
CA THR A 103 12.18 -1.16 -8.07
C THR A 103 12.64 -2.61 -8.21
N GLY A 104 13.45 -2.85 -9.23
CA GLY A 104 14.17 -4.12 -9.37
C GLY A 104 15.22 -4.28 -8.26
N THR A 105 15.49 -5.53 -7.89
CA THR A 105 16.56 -5.90 -6.97
C THR A 105 17.16 -7.23 -7.40
N ASN A 106 18.48 -7.35 -7.22
CA ASN A 106 19.22 -8.54 -7.58
C ASN A 106 19.62 -9.39 -6.37
N ASP A 107 19.23 -8.97 -5.17
CA ASP A 107 19.72 -9.54 -3.90
C ASP A 107 18.62 -9.83 -2.87
N VAL A 108 17.35 -9.53 -3.17
CA VAL A 108 16.26 -9.87 -2.28
C VAL A 108 15.05 -10.44 -3.03
N LEU A 109 14.37 -11.41 -2.41
CA LEU A 109 13.03 -11.83 -2.78
C LEU A 109 12.00 -10.95 -2.08
N TYR A 110 10.92 -10.66 -2.79
CA TYR A 110 9.79 -9.93 -2.22
C TYR A 110 8.73 -10.87 -1.66
N VAL A 111 8.16 -10.44 -0.53
CA VAL A 111 6.94 -11.01 0.05
C VAL A 111 5.97 -9.87 0.22
N GLY A 112 4.74 -10.00 -0.24
CA GLY A 112 3.82 -8.86 -0.14
C GLY A 112 2.36 -9.26 -0.11
N GLY A 113 1.55 -8.33 0.36
CA GLY A 113 0.11 -8.47 0.43
C GLY A 113 -0.56 -7.26 1.06
N LEU A 114 -1.88 -7.34 1.13
CA LEU A 114 -2.73 -6.32 1.73
C LEU A 114 -3.46 -6.89 2.94
N LEU A 115 -3.47 -6.15 4.04
CA LEU A 115 -4.24 -6.48 5.22
C LEU A 115 -5.49 -5.60 5.31
N ASP A 116 -6.61 -6.23 5.64
CA ASP A 116 -7.82 -5.59 6.10
C ASP A 116 -8.07 -6.00 7.56
N LEU A 117 -7.78 -5.08 8.47
CA LEU A 117 -7.91 -5.25 9.91
C LEU A 117 -9.30 -4.89 10.43
N SER A 118 -10.24 -4.52 9.53
CA SER A 118 -11.61 -4.14 9.93
C SER A 118 -12.41 -5.31 10.51
N LYS A 119 -12.02 -6.55 10.16
CA LYS A 119 -12.66 -7.78 10.66
C LYS A 119 -11.98 -8.40 11.87
N GLY A 120 -10.83 -7.87 12.25
CA GLY A 120 -10.02 -8.36 13.37
C GLY A 120 -8.53 -8.32 13.08
N PRO A 121 -7.72 -8.48 14.13
CA PRO A 121 -6.27 -8.48 13.99
C PRO A 121 -5.77 -9.71 13.25
N GLN A 122 -4.57 -9.57 12.69
CA GLN A 122 -3.84 -10.65 12.01
C GLN A 122 -2.54 -10.93 12.77
N VAL A 123 -2.11 -12.16 12.79
CA VAL A 123 -0.81 -12.58 13.32
C VAL A 123 0.13 -12.80 12.15
N LEU A 124 1.23 -12.04 12.12
CA LEU A 124 2.35 -12.31 11.24
C LEU A 124 3.26 -13.33 11.91
N HIS A 125 3.40 -14.49 11.31
CA HIS A 125 4.41 -15.48 11.66
C HIS A 125 5.68 -15.25 10.83
N VAL A 126 6.85 -15.22 11.49
CA VAL A 126 8.17 -15.18 10.86
C VAL A 126 8.96 -16.40 11.35
N PRO A 127 9.51 -17.22 10.44
CA PRO A 127 10.33 -18.37 10.81
C PRO A 127 11.69 -17.91 11.35
N ASP A 128 12.47 -18.85 11.89
CA ASP A 128 13.90 -18.59 12.14
C ASP A 128 14.61 -18.35 10.81
N MET A 129 15.13 -17.14 10.67
CA MET A 129 15.79 -16.70 9.44
C MET A 129 17.29 -17.06 9.40
N ALA A 130 17.79 -17.84 10.36
CA ALA A 130 19.18 -18.34 10.41
C ALA A 130 20.21 -17.22 10.22
N SER A 131 20.04 -16.12 10.92
CA SER A 131 20.86 -14.88 10.80
C SER A 131 20.81 -14.18 9.45
N ARG A 132 19.97 -14.64 8.49
CA ARG A 132 19.74 -14.00 7.20
C ARG A 132 19.12 -12.61 7.37
N TYR A 133 19.52 -11.66 6.53
CA TYR A 133 18.82 -10.38 6.49
C TYR A 133 17.40 -10.57 5.91
N TYR A 134 16.45 -10.03 6.62
CA TYR A 134 15.08 -9.86 6.16
C TYR A 134 14.47 -8.59 6.76
N SER A 135 13.44 -8.11 6.14
CA SER A 135 12.59 -7.05 6.70
C SER A 135 11.15 -7.20 6.19
N VAL A 136 10.19 -7.05 7.07
CA VAL A 136 8.76 -6.91 6.74
C VAL A 136 8.34 -5.52 7.15
N GLN A 137 7.97 -4.72 6.17
CA GLN A 137 7.58 -3.32 6.30
C GLN A 137 6.07 -3.23 6.30
N PHE A 138 5.52 -2.44 7.22
CA PHE A 138 4.10 -2.12 7.29
C PHE A 138 3.90 -0.66 6.93
N THR A 139 3.14 -0.44 5.87
CA THR A 139 2.89 0.89 5.31
C THR A 139 1.42 1.25 5.45
N ASP A 140 1.15 2.44 5.96
CA ASP A 140 -0.17 3.05 5.87
C ASP A 140 -0.37 3.55 4.43
N PRO A 141 -1.32 2.98 3.70
CA PRO A 141 -1.50 3.35 2.32
C PRO A 141 -2.21 4.69 2.13
N SER A 142 -2.73 5.29 3.19
CA SER A 142 -3.44 6.57 3.10
C SER A 142 -2.48 7.75 2.89
N ASP A 143 -1.26 7.64 3.43
CA ASP A 143 -0.24 8.69 3.35
C ASP A 143 1.14 8.17 2.92
N GLY A 144 1.29 6.84 2.74
CA GLY A 144 2.55 6.20 2.38
C GLY A 144 3.55 6.06 3.53
N THR A 145 3.14 6.33 4.76
CA THR A 145 4.03 6.26 5.94
C THR A 145 4.27 4.83 6.36
N ASN A 146 5.54 4.48 6.57
CA ASN A 146 5.93 3.21 7.16
C ASN A 146 5.88 3.33 8.69
N PHE A 147 4.94 2.66 9.32
CA PHE A 147 4.73 2.79 10.76
C PHE A 147 5.41 1.70 11.60
N ALA A 148 5.77 0.57 11.00
CA ALA A 148 6.47 -0.50 11.68
C ALA A 148 7.34 -1.35 10.75
N TYR A 149 8.33 -2.01 11.35
CA TYR A 149 9.21 -2.98 10.70
C TYR A 149 9.43 -4.18 11.61
N VAL A 150 9.34 -5.38 11.05
CA VAL A 150 9.79 -6.64 11.65
C VAL A 150 10.97 -7.13 10.82
N GLY A 151 12.12 -7.39 11.44
CA GLY A 151 13.28 -7.81 10.68
C GLY A 151 14.58 -7.81 11.48
N LYS A 152 15.67 -8.24 10.84
CA LYS A 152 16.97 -8.39 11.49
C LYS A 152 17.42 -7.16 12.30
N ARG A 153 17.10 -5.96 11.83
CA ARG A 153 17.52 -4.70 12.47
C ARG A 153 16.63 -4.24 13.61
N THR A 154 15.42 -4.78 13.72
CA THR A 154 14.41 -4.35 14.70
C THR A 154 14.06 -5.44 15.71
N THR A 155 13.81 -6.65 15.25
CA THR A 155 13.32 -7.76 16.06
C THR A 155 14.26 -8.98 16.11
N GLY A 156 15.38 -8.93 15.37
CA GLY A 156 16.30 -10.06 15.27
C GLY A 156 15.95 -11.03 14.14
N THR A 157 16.51 -12.22 14.18
CA THR A 157 16.35 -13.25 13.15
C THR A 157 15.73 -14.56 13.64
N GLU A 158 15.40 -14.62 14.93
CA GLU A 158 14.71 -15.76 15.53
C GLU A 158 13.25 -15.81 15.10
N ALA A 159 12.66 -16.99 15.16
CA ALA A 159 11.24 -17.17 14.89
C ALA A 159 10.38 -16.33 15.85
N GLY A 160 9.30 -15.74 15.37
CA GLY A 160 8.43 -14.91 16.18
C GLY A 160 7.07 -14.65 15.58
N ASP A 161 6.12 -14.36 16.48
CA ASP A 161 4.75 -14.02 16.13
C ASP A 161 4.46 -12.56 16.49
N TYR A 162 3.89 -11.82 15.56
CA TYR A 162 3.60 -10.40 15.69
C TYR A 162 2.12 -10.15 15.44
N LEU A 163 1.44 -9.61 16.46
CA LEU A 163 0.02 -9.27 16.36
C LEU A 163 -0.15 -7.91 15.70
N ILE A 164 -0.71 -7.87 14.50
CA ILE A 164 -1.05 -6.63 13.79
C ILE A 164 -2.50 -6.29 14.10
N SER A 165 -2.72 -5.22 14.85
CA SER A 165 -4.06 -4.77 15.25
C SER A 165 -4.46 -3.45 14.58
N GLY A 166 -5.74 -3.34 14.21
CA GLY A 166 -6.31 -2.10 13.68
C GLY A 166 -6.54 -1.05 14.78
N PRO A 167 -6.89 0.19 14.38
CA PRO A 167 -7.15 1.27 15.33
C PRO A 167 -8.31 0.93 16.27
N GLY A 168 -8.08 1.19 17.56
CA GLY A 168 -9.11 0.98 18.59
C GLY A 168 -9.33 -0.47 19.03
N TRP A 169 -8.52 -1.42 18.55
CA TRP A 169 -8.56 -2.80 19.07
C TRP A 169 -8.17 -2.84 20.56
N LYS A 170 -8.96 -3.55 21.37
CA LYS A 170 -8.82 -3.62 22.83
C LYS A 170 -8.70 -5.06 23.36
N GLY A 171 -8.40 -6.00 22.48
CA GLY A 171 -8.21 -7.40 22.89
C GLY A 171 -6.93 -7.61 23.67
N THR A 172 -6.74 -8.83 24.13
CA THR A 172 -5.53 -9.23 24.89
C THR A 172 -4.51 -9.82 23.93
N VAL A 173 -3.26 -9.43 24.11
CA VAL A 173 -2.13 -10.00 23.35
C VAL A 173 -1.70 -11.30 24.05
N SER A 174 -1.59 -12.39 23.30
CA SER A 174 -1.12 -13.66 23.83
C SER A 174 0.34 -13.56 24.30
N GLN A 175 0.68 -14.35 25.31
CA GLN A 175 2.06 -14.38 25.83
C GLN A 175 3.05 -14.79 24.71
N GLY A 176 4.14 -14.06 24.58
CA GLY A 176 5.18 -14.29 23.58
C GLY A 176 4.95 -13.58 22.25
N MET A 177 3.80 -12.93 22.04
CA MET A 177 3.56 -12.09 20.85
C MET A 177 3.92 -10.63 21.11
N THR A 178 4.46 -9.98 20.08
CA THR A 178 4.67 -8.53 20.08
C THR A 178 3.53 -7.85 19.30
N GLN A 179 2.87 -6.85 19.90
CA GLN A 179 1.81 -6.10 19.25
C GLN A 179 2.37 -4.96 18.39
N ILE A 180 1.85 -4.86 17.17
CA ILE A 180 2.03 -3.74 16.25
C ILE A 180 0.68 -3.10 16.00
N SER A 181 0.49 -1.87 16.47
CA SER A 181 -0.76 -1.12 16.26
C SER A 181 -0.70 -0.35 14.96
N SER A 182 -1.63 -0.63 14.08
CA SER A 182 -1.77 0.09 12.81
C SER A 182 -2.60 1.36 13.00
N PRO A 183 -2.22 2.49 12.36
CA PRO A 183 -3.02 3.72 12.35
C PRO A 183 -4.33 3.58 11.56
N ASN A 184 -4.38 2.64 10.60
CA ASN A 184 -5.54 2.37 9.74
C ASN A 184 -5.89 0.88 9.65
N ASN A 185 -7.10 0.57 9.19
CA ASN A 185 -7.52 -0.82 8.97
C ASN A 185 -6.93 -1.43 7.68
N SER A 186 -6.51 -0.61 6.73
CA SER A 186 -5.83 -1.08 5.52
C SER A 186 -4.33 -0.93 5.68
N VAL A 187 -3.57 -1.99 5.44
CA VAL A 187 -2.10 -2.00 5.56
C VAL A 187 -1.50 -2.67 4.33
N LEU A 188 -0.53 -2.01 3.72
CA LEU A 188 0.32 -2.63 2.72
C LEU A 188 1.53 -3.26 3.41
N VAL A 189 1.75 -4.55 3.15
CA VAL A 189 2.91 -5.29 3.65
C VAL A 189 3.89 -5.54 2.53
N VAL A 190 5.16 -5.17 2.75
CA VAL A 190 6.27 -5.43 1.82
C VAL A 190 7.41 -6.07 2.58
N GLY A 191 7.59 -7.36 2.37
CA GLY A 191 8.69 -8.15 2.90
C GLY A 191 9.85 -8.25 1.91
N ARG A 192 11.06 -8.37 2.45
CA ARG A 192 12.29 -8.61 1.70
C ARG A 192 13.09 -9.68 2.41
N VAL A 193 13.55 -10.69 1.68
CA VAL A 193 14.40 -11.77 2.18
C VAL A 193 15.67 -11.81 1.33
N PHE A 194 16.81 -11.66 1.94
CA PHE A 194 18.10 -11.61 1.26
C PHE A 194 18.45 -12.93 0.58
N VAL A 195 19.02 -12.83 -0.60
CA VAL A 195 19.53 -13.93 -1.42
C VAL A 195 21.02 -13.72 -1.66
N GLU A 196 21.84 -14.60 -1.16
CA GLU A 196 23.30 -14.48 -1.25
C GLU A 196 23.83 -14.79 -2.66
N SER A 197 23.19 -15.74 -3.34
CA SER A 197 23.58 -16.20 -4.69
C SER A 197 22.45 -16.98 -5.34
N ASP A 198 22.57 -17.28 -6.64
CA ASP A 198 21.59 -18.09 -7.36
C ASP A 198 21.39 -19.49 -6.73
N ARG A 199 22.43 -20.06 -6.11
CA ARG A 199 22.36 -21.36 -5.42
C ARG A 199 21.57 -21.26 -4.11
N ASP A 200 21.56 -20.09 -3.50
CA ASP A 200 20.84 -19.83 -2.25
C ASP A 200 19.34 -19.49 -2.48
N LEU A 201 18.97 -19.15 -3.70
CA LEU A 201 17.61 -18.74 -4.06
C LEU A 201 16.53 -19.74 -3.57
N PRO A 202 16.64 -21.06 -3.73
CA PRO A 202 15.63 -21.99 -3.23
C PRO A 202 15.48 -21.97 -1.70
N THR A 203 16.59 -21.81 -0.97
CA THR A 203 16.58 -21.71 0.50
C THR A 203 15.92 -20.42 0.96
N ALA A 204 16.30 -19.29 0.36
CA ALA A 204 15.71 -17.99 0.65
C ALA A 204 14.21 -17.97 0.34
N TYR A 205 13.80 -18.59 -0.77
CA TYR A 205 12.40 -18.70 -1.16
C TYR A 205 11.60 -19.56 -0.19
N GLY A 206 12.14 -20.69 0.26
CA GLY A 206 11.52 -21.55 1.28
C GLY A 206 11.28 -20.81 2.60
N LEU A 207 12.21 -19.93 3.01
CA LEU A 207 12.01 -19.05 4.19
C LEU A 207 10.98 -17.97 3.91
N ALA A 208 11.02 -17.34 2.73
CA ALA A 208 10.06 -16.32 2.33
C ALA A 208 8.61 -16.85 2.33
N GLN A 209 8.39 -18.09 1.90
CA GLN A 209 7.07 -18.74 1.91
C GLN A 209 6.53 -19.02 3.32
N GLN A 210 7.40 -19.12 4.32
CA GLN A 210 7.02 -19.33 5.70
C GLN A 210 6.62 -18.05 6.44
N ILE A 211 6.90 -16.88 5.85
CA ILE A 211 6.36 -15.61 6.34
C ILE A 211 4.88 -15.54 5.97
N GLN A 212 4.00 -15.77 6.95
CA GLN A 212 2.57 -15.94 6.72
C GLN A 212 1.72 -15.08 7.65
N LEU A 213 0.49 -14.86 7.22
CA LEU A 213 -0.55 -14.21 8.03
C LEU A 213 -1.62 -15.22 8.41
N THR A 214 -2.03 -15.17 9.66
CA THR A 214 -3.17 -15.94 10.16
C THR A 214 -4.09 -15.02 10.96
N PRO A 215 -5.43 -15.20 10.85
CA PRO A 215 -6.34 -14.49 11.73
C PRO A 215 -6.05 -14.83 13.20
N LEU A 216 -6.15 -13.84 14.11
CA LEU A 216 -6.12 -14.13 15.53
C LEU A 216 -7.33 -15.00 15.86
N SER A 217 -7.11 -16.29 16.11
CA SER A 217 -8.16 -17.17 16.62
C SER A 217 -8.46 -16.77 18.07
N HIS A 218 -9.71 -16.42 18.35
CA HIS A 218 -10.17 -16.30 19.73
C HIS A 218 -10.15 -17.72 20.35
N CYS A 219 -9.19 -17.97 21.25
CA CYS A 219 -9.24 -19.10 22.17
C CYS A 219 -10.21 -18.80 23.30
#